data_3314493a55f797589adb797d6eaea5ad
#
_entry.id   3314493a55f797589adb797d6eaea5ad
#
_cell.length_a   1.000
_cell.length_b   1.000
_cell.length_c   1.000
_cell.angle_alpha   90.00
_cell.angle_beta   90.00
_cell.angle_gamma   90.00
#
_symmetry.space_group_name_H-M   'P 1'
#
loop_
_entity.id
_entity.type
_entity.pdbx_description
1 polymer ?
#
loop_
_entity_poly.entity_id
_entity_poly.type
_entity_poly.pdbx_seq_one_letter_code
_entity_poly.pdbx_strand_id
1 'polypeptide(L)'
;MDTLDSRSLHNMDCFAQKFSTPGQVYYRISKAAGSCLPVNRDGALTIDIKARAGKAQEVSQHNVTVRLNEQQLIAETPSLKIEAGDTVLWNTSDPRLQGFAVQGEGPDGVFDSTAMTRNAVYTHAFGTPGEYKWVDANGSRVSGIISVRSLDLNDSEQCKKWLAALSKGTLILIQGEHVDPERAEILTGQTVFWAVEEASGISITDSRLIRMEKTRE
;
A
#
# COMPACT_ATOMS: atom_id res chain seq x y z
N MET A 1 -4.79 16.71 -9.02
CA MET A 1 -3.86 16.52 -7.90
C MET A 1 -4.15 15.14 -7.33
N ASP A 2 -3.13 14.32 -7.19
CA ASP A 2 -3.29 12.94 -6.75
C ASP A 2 -3.80 12.88 -5.30
N THR A 3 -4.55 11.85 -4.97
CA THR A 3 -5.04 11.62 -3.60
C THR A 3 -4.21 10.50 -2.99
N LEU A 4 -3.57 10.79 -1.87
CA LEU A 4 -2.74 9.86 -1.12
C LEU A 4 -3.54 9.39 0.10
N ASP A 5 -3.97 8.12 0.13
CA ASP A 5 -4.72 7.57 1.25
C ASP A 5 -4.64 6.04 1.31
N SER A 6 -3.82 5.49 2.19
CA SER A 6 -3.71 4.04 2.37
C SER A 6 -4.99 3.39 2.93
N ARG A 7 -5.91 4.20 3.47
CA ARG A 7 -7.20 3.74 4.00
C ARG A 7 -8.19 3.39 2.88
N SER A 8 -7.92 3.90 1.66
CA SER A 8 -8.75 3.67 0.48
C SER A 8 -7.87 3.60 -0.76
N LEU A 9 -7.45 2.40 -1.11
CA LEU A 9 -6.52 2.14 -2.22
C LEU A 9 -7.19 2.39 -3.58
N HIS A 10 -6.53 3.15 -4.44
CA HIS A 10 -7.00 3.51 -5.77
C HIS A 10 -6.06 2.95 -6.85
N ASN A 11 -6.30 3.28 -8.09
CA ASN A 11 -5.56 2.81 -9.26
C ASN A 11 -4.03 3.06 -9.19
N MET A 12 -3.58 4.12 -8.50
CA MET A 12 -2.14 4.43 -8.38
C MET A 12 -1.50 3.85 -7.12
N ASP A 13 -2.28 3.11 -6.33
CA ASP A 13 -1.89 2.56 -5.05
C ASP A 13 -1.63 1.07 -5.12
N CYS A 14 -0.74 0.61 -4.24
CA CYS A 14 -0.61 -0.79 -3.90
C CYS A 14 -0.42 -0.93 -2.40
N PHE A 15 -1.08 -1.90 -1.81
CA PHE A 15 -0.79 -2.37 -0.47
C PHE A 15 -0.09 -3.71 -0.54
N ALA A 16 0.98 -3.89 0.19
CA ALA A 16 1.72 -5.14 0.25
C ALA A 16 1.93 -5.59 1.70
N GLN A 17 1.88 -6.90 1.91
CA GLN A 17 2.17 -7.53 3.20
C GLN A 17 3.10 -8.71 2.99
N LYS A 18 4.19 -8.74 3.76
CA LYS A 18 5.09 -9.89 3.83
C LYS A 18 4.57 -10.88 4.85
N PHE A 19 4.57 -12.17 4.50
CA PHE A 19 4.15 -13.27 5.35
C PHE A 19 5.34 -14.16 5.69
N SER A 20 5.66 -14.29 6.97
CA SER A 20 6.86 -14.97 7.44
C SER A 20 6.61 -16.33 8.07
N THR A 21 5.41 -16.57 8.58
CA THR A 21 5.05 -17.78 9.33
C THR A 21 4.16 -18.70 8.50
N PRO A 22 4.49 -19.99 8.35
CA PRO A 22 3.62 -20.95 7.66
C PRO A 22 2.24 -21.08 8.33
N GLY A 23 1.21 -21.29 7.51
CA GLY A 23 -0.17 -21.47 7.95
C GLY A 23 -1.15 -20.84 6.99
N GLN A 24 -2.40 -20.70 7.42
CA GLN A 24 -3.47 -20.15 6.60
C GLN A 24 -3.85 -18.75 7.04
N VAL A 25 -3.94 -17.85 6.07
CA VAL A 25 -4.41 -16.48 6.22
C VAL A 25 -5.81 -16.37 5.62
N TYR A 26 -6.69 -15.68 6.32
CA TYR A 26 -8.02 -15.31 5.85
C TYR A 26 -8.08 -13.80 5.70
N TYR A 27 -8.61 -13.31 4.56
CA TYR A 27 -8.71 -11.88 4.35
C TYR A 27 -9.98 -11.49 3.59
N ARG A 28 -10.30 -10.23 3.64
CA ARG A 28 -11.42 -9.62 2.91
C ARG A 28 -10.99 -8.34 2.22
N ILE A 29 -11.74 -7.97 1.21
CA ILE A 29 -11.63 -6.69 0.51
C ILE A 29 -12.94 -5.94 0.71
N SER A 30 -12.87 -4.68 1.13
CA SER A 30 -14.05 -3.83 1.41
C SER A 30 -13.96 -2.50 0.68
N LYS A 31 -15.09 -1.85 0.43
CA LYS A 31 -15.16 -0.50 -0.17
C LYS A 31 -14.87 0.63 0.82
N ALA A 32 -14.98 0.37 2.11
CA ALA A 32 -14.83 1.38 3.15
C ALA A 32 -13.68 1.04 4.08
N ALA A 33 -12.91 2.06 4.43
CA ALA A 33 -11.99 2.00 5.55
C ALA A 33 -12.78 1.81 6.86
N GLY A 34 -12.25 0.99 7.76
CA GLY A 34 -12.67 1.10 9.15
C GLY A 34 -13.75 0.14 9.65
N SER A 35 -13.78 -1.09 9.19
CA SER A 35 -14.51 -2.13 9.92
C SER A 35 -13.53 -3.11 10.55
N CYS A 36 -13.15 -2.88 11.79
CA CYS A 36 -12.37 -3.81 12.63
C CYS A 36 -13.18 -5.06 13.03
N LEU A 37 -14.08 -5.52 12.19
CA LEU A 37 -14.82 -6.75 12.46
C LEU A 37 -13.90 -7.94 12.18
N PRO A 38 -13.97 -9.00 13.01
CA PRO A 38 -13.28 -10.25 12.77
C PRO A 38 -13.55 -10.72 11.33
N VAL A 39 -12.52 -11.22 10.66
CA VAL A 39 -12.71 -11.78 9.31
C VAL A 39 -13.54 -13.05 9.46
N ASN A 40 -14.80 -13.02 8.98
CA ASN A 40 -15.61 -14.23 8.92
C ASN A 40 -14.93 -15.21 7.95
N ARG A 41 -14.66 -16.42 8.39
CA ARG A 41 -13.99 -17.45 7.59
C ARG A 41 -14.88 -18.01 6.49
N ASP A 42 -16.18 -17.94 6.66
CA ASP A 42 -17.13 -18.38 5.64
C ASP A 42 -17.11 -17.39 4.46
N GLY A 43 -16.65 -17.86 3.30
CA GLY A 43 -16.49 -17.04 2.09
C GLY A 43 -15.30 -16.08 2.10
N ALA A 44 -14.38 -16.16 3.07
CA ALA A 44 -13.17 -15.38 3.06
C ALA A 44 -12.22 -15.77 1.92
N LEU A 45 -11.48 -14.78 1.43
CA LEU A 45 -10.33 -15.03 0.56
C LEU A 45 -9.18 -15.64 1.37
N THR A 46 -8.35 -16.49 0.75
CA THR A 46 -7.36 -17.28 1.48
C THR A 46 -5.96 -17.17 0.90
N ILE A 47 -4.96 -17.21 1.78
CA ILE A 47 -3.55 -17.40 1.41
C ILE A 47 -3.03 -18.59 2.22
N ASP A 48 -2.54 -19.62 1.53
CA ASP A 48 -1.92 -20.80 2.11
C ASP A 48 -0.39 -20.64 2.07
N ILE A 49 0.21 -20.45 3.23
CA ILE A 49 1.65 -20.20 3.39
C ILE A 49 2.34 -21.50 3.75
N LYS A 50 3.17 -22.01 2.86
CA LYS A 50 4.00 -23.18 3.11
C LYS A 50 5.34 -22.79 3.73
N ALA A 51 5.91 -23.68 4.50
CA ALA A 51 7.30 -23.54 4.93
C ALA A 51 8.21 -23.50 3.69
N ARG A 52 9.13 -22.55 3.64
CA ARG A 52 10.11 -22.47 2.56
C ARG A 52 11.08 -23.64 2.66
N ALA A 53 11.21 -24.42 1.58
CA ALA A 53 12.12 -25.53 1.50
C ALA A 53 13.48 -25.06 0.95
N GLY A 54 14.58 -25.32 1.67
CA GLY A 54 15.94 -25.10 1.20
C GLY A 54 16.62 -23.82 1.67
N LYS A 55 17.92 -23.69 1.33
CA LYS A 55 18.73 -22.49 1.65
C LYS A 55 18.36 -21.36 0.70
N ALA A 56 18.01 -20.20 1.28
CA ALA A 56 17.93 -18.87 0.65
C ALA A 56 17.47 -18.87 -0.84
N GLN A 57 16.26 -19.35 -1.11
CA GLN A 57 15.59 -19.08 -2.36
C GLN A 57 15.15 -17.61 -2.38
N GLU A 58 15.14 -17.00 -3.58
CA GLU A 58 14.65 -15.63 -3.77
C GLU A 58 13.21 -15.54 -3.26
N VAL A 59 12.94 -14.49 -2.46
CA VAL A 59 11.57 -14.16 -2.04
C VAL A 59 10.76 -13.73 -3.26
N SER A 60 9.53 -14.24 -3.34
CA SER A 60 8.64 -13.96 -4.47
C SER A 60 7.60 -12.89 -4.09
N GLN A 61 7.14 -12.18 -5.12
CA GLN A 61 6.01 -11.27 -5.02
C GLN A 61 4.82 -11.86 -5.77
N HIS A 62 3.65 -11.81 -5.14
CA HIS A 62 2.41 -12.34 -5.68
C HIS A 62 1.37 -11.23 -5.77
N ASN A 63 0.84 -11.00 -6.96
CA ASN A 63 -0.16 -9.96 -7.19
C ASN A 63 -1.58 -10.49 -7.03
N VAL A 64 -2.40 -9.74 -6.31
CA VAL A 64 -3.85 -9.91 -6.22
C VAL A 64 -4.51 -8.66 -6.81
N THR A 65 -5.01 -8.77 -8.01
CA THR A 65 -5.75 -7.70 -8.68
C THR A 65 -7.19 -7.66 -8.17
N VAL A 66 -7.60 -6.49 -7.69
CA VAL A 66 -8.96 -6.23 -7.22
C VAL A 66 -9.77 -5.58 -8.33
N ARG A 67 -10.96 -6.07 -8.60
CA ARG A 67 -11.88 -5.54 -9.62
C ARG A 67 -13.29 -5.36 -9.07
N LEU A 68 -14.03 -4.50 -9.74
CA LEU A 68 -15.46 -4.34 -9.51
C LEU A 68 -16.25 -5.23 -10.48
N ASN A 69 -16.94 -6.24 -9.94
CA ASN A 69 -17.89 -7.04 -10.68
C ASN A 69 -19.31 -6.64 -10.24
N GLU A 70 -20.06 -6.00 -11.15
CA GLU A 70 -21.33 -5.35 -10.83
C GLU A 70 -21.17 -4.33 -9.69
N GLN A 71 -21.53 -4.68 -8.46
CA GLN A 71 -21.37 -3.84 -7.27
C GLN A 71 -20.46 -4.47 -6.19
N GLN A 72 -19.91 -5.64 -6.47
CA GLN A 72 -19.07 -6.39 -5.54
C GLN A 72 -17.60 -6.27 -5.89
N LEU A 73 -16.77 -6.16 -4.87
CA LEU A 73 -15.31 -6.26 -5.01
C LEU A 73 -14.94 -7.73 -5.08
N ILE A 74 -14.17 -8.09 -6.10
CA ILE A 74 -13.63 -9.42 -6.27
C ILE A 74 -12.12 -9.39 -6.40
N ALA A 75 -11.44 -10.41 -5.85
CA ALA A 75 -10.05 -10.69 -6.15
C ALA A 75 -9.98 -11.62 -7.36
N GLU A 76 -9.13 -11.34 -8.34
CA GLU A 76 -8.93 -12.25 -9.49
C GLU A 76 -8.41 -13.62 -9.04
N THR A 77 -7.65 -13.65 -7.92
CA THR A 77 -7.13 -14.87 -7.31
C THR A 77 -7.70 -15.01 -5.90
N PRO A 78 -8.84 -15.69 -5.73
CA PRO A 78 -9.49 -15.80 -4.42
C PRO A 78 -8.76 -16.70 -3.43
N SER A 79 -7.89 -17.57 -3.91
CA SER A 79 -7.04 -18.43 -3.09
C SER A 79 -5.62 -18.45 -3.65
N LEU A 80 -4.65 -18.09 -2.83
CA LEU A 80 -3.25 -17.98 -3.20
C LEU A 80 -2.41 -18.99 -2.41
N LYS A 81 -1.37 -19.54 -3.03
CA LYS A 81 -0.37 -20.41 -2.37
C LYS A 81 1.00 -19.74 -2.48
N ILE A 82 1.65 -19.53 -1.36
CA ILE A 82 2.95 -18.86 -1.27
C ILE A 82 3.89 -19.63 -0.33
N GLU A 83 5.14 -19.18 -0.26
CA GLU A 83 6.11 -19.67 0.72
C GLU A 83 6.39 -18.62 1.80
N ALA A 84 6.76 -19.06 2.98
CA ALA A 84 7.15 -18.16 4.07
C ALA A 84 8.31 -17.24 3.64
N GLY A 85 8.14 -15.94 3.84
CA GLY A 85 9.03 -14.87 3.38
C GLY A 85 8.53 -14.14 2.12
N ASP A 86 7.56 -14.69 1.40
CA ASP A 86 6.97 -14.04 0.24
C ASP A 86 6.10 -12.84 0.63
N THR A 87 5.87 -11.99 -0.36
CA THR A 87 5.05 -10.77 -0.21
C THR A 87 3.83 -10.87 -1.14
N VAL A 88 2.66 -10.55 -0.62
CA VAL A 88 1.44 -10.41 -1.42
C VAL A 88 1.12 -8.92 -1.60
N LEU A 89 0.80 -8.54 -2.84
CA LEU A 89 0.48 -7.17 -3.25
C LEU A 89 -0.97 -7.11 -3.72
N TRP A 90 -1.74 -6.19 -3.17
CA TRP A 90 -3.10 -5.87 -3.61
C TRP A 90 -3.11 -4.55 -4.36
N ASN A 91 -3.62 -4.56 -5.57
CA ASN A 91 -3.73 -3.41 -6.44
C ASN A 91 -5.01 -3.46 -7.28
N THR A 92 -5.29 -2.40 -8.00
CA THR A 92 -6.36 -2.36 -9.00
C THR A 92 -5.92 -1.60 -10.24
N SER A 93 -6.39 -2.05 -11.39
CA SER A 93 -6.36 -1.30 -12.65
C SER A 93 -7.77 -0.96 -13.16
N ASP A 94 -8.82 -1.25 -12.36
CA ASP A 94 -10.20 -0.96 -12.74
C ASP A 94 -10.53 0.51 -12.44
N PRO A 95 -10.73 1.36 -13.48
CA PRO A 95 -10.97 2.79 -13.29
C PRO A 95 -12.34 3.09 -12.66
N ARG A 96 -13.25 2.11 -12.59
CA ARG A 96 -14.57 2.25 -11.96
C ARG A 96 -14.49 2.08 -10.44
N LEU A 97 -13.38 1.53 -9.94
CA LEU A 97 -13.20 1.27 -8.52
C LEU A 97 -12.78 2.56 -7.82
N GLN A 98 -13.65 3.08 -6.95
CA GLN A 98 -13.46 4.34 -6.22
C GLN A 98 -12.66 4.19 -4.92
N GLY A 99 -12.04 3.04 -4.73
CA GLY A 99 -11.20 2.72 -3.60
C GLY A 99 -11.60 1.41 -2.92
N PHE A 100 -10.61 0.76 -2.30
CA PHE A 100 -10.82 -0.46 -1.52
C PHE A 100 -9.83 -0.50 -0.35
N ALA A 101 -10.15 -1.31 0.64
CA ALA A 101 -9.26 -1.65 1.74
C ALA A 101 -9.11 -3.16 1.86
N VAL A 102 -7.97 -3.60 2.38
CA VAL A 102 -7.65 -5.02 2.59
C VAL A 102 -7.41 -5.25 4.07
N GLN A 103 -8.07 -6.23 4.65
CA GLN A 103 -7.92 -6.62 6.04
C GLN A 103 -7.90 -8.13 6.15
N GLY A 104 -7.03 -8.66 7.01
CA GLY A 104 -6.92 -10.09 7.21
C GLY A 104 -6.26 -10.48 8.52
N GLU A 105 -6.30 -11.78 8.79
CA GLU A 105 -5.65 -12.39 9.95
C GLU A 105 -4.98 -13.69 9.55
N GLY A 106 -3.87 -13.99 10.18
CA GLY A 106 -3.10 -15.20 9.94
C GLY A 106 -2.07 -15.47 11.04
N PRO A 107 -1.13 -16.40 10.79
CA PRO A 107 -0.11 -16.76 11.78
C PRO A 107 0.79 -15.59 12.23
N ASP A 108 1.01 -14.59 11.37
CA ASP A 108 1.80 -13.39 11.69
C ASP A 108 0.96 -12.31 12.42
N GLY A 109 -0.32 -12.57 12.69
CA GLY A 109 -1.25 -11.63 13.30
C GLY A 109 -2.24 -11.00 12.31
N VAL A 110 -2.78 -9.86 12.69
CA VAL A 110 -3.71 -9.07 11.87
C VAL A 110 -2.92 -8.13 10.96
N PHE A 111 -3.36 -7.97 9.72
CA PHE A 111 -2.87 -6.97 8.80
C PHE A 111 -4.05 -6.15 8.22
N ASP A 112 -3.78 -4.87 7.98
CA ASP A 112 -4.81 -3.91 7.58
C ASP A 112 -4.17 -2.78 6.77
N SER A 113 -4.63 -2.52 5.55
CA SER A 113 -4.16 -1.40 4.74
C SER A 113 -4.49 -0.04 5.35
N THR A 114 -5.52 0.02 6.22
CA THR A 114 -5.97 1.25 6.89
C THR A 114 -5.24 1.53 8.20
N ALA A 115 -4.57 0.52 8.74
CA ALA A 115 -3.82 0.58 9.99
C ALA A 115 -2.60 -0.34 9.90
N MET A 116 -1.63 0.06 9.07
CA MET A 116 -0.47 -0.74 8.73
C MET A 116 0.44 -1.00 9.94
N THR A 117 0.88 -2.23 10.05
CA THR A 117 1.81 -2.71 11.06
C THR A 117 3.08 -3.26 10.42
N ARG A 118 3.88 -3.96 11.18
CA ARG A 118 5.14 -4.56 10.71
C ARG A 118 4.96 -5.38 9.43
N ASN A 119 5.95 -5.26 8.54
CA ASN A 119 6.01 -5.95 7.23
C ASN A 119 4.97 -5.47 6.21
N ALA A 120 4.24 -4.39 6.49
CA ALA A 120 3.35 -3.75 5.55
C ALA A 120 4.11 -2.72 4.70
N VAL A 121 3.71 -2.59 3.44
CA VAL A 121 4.19 -1.55 2.54
C VAL A 121 2.99 -0.94 1.82
N TYR A 122 2.88 0.37 1.87
CA TYR A 122 1.99 1.12 1.00
C TYR A 122 2.80 1.77 -0.12
N THR A 123 2.27 1.81 -1.32
CA THR A 123 2.92 2.50 -2.44
C THR A 123 1.95 3.41 -3.15
N HIS A 124 2.46 4.53 -3.65
CA HIS A 124 1.71 5.46 -4.49
C HIS A 124 2.58 5.97 -5.63
N ALA A 125 2.06 5.97 -6.85
CA ALA A 125 2.70 6.56 -8.02
C ALA A 125 2.15 7.97 -8.28
N PHE A 126 3.02 8.98 -8.24
CA PHE A 126 2.63 10.37 -8.34
C PHE A 126 2.56 10.85 -9.80
N GLY A 127 1.37 11.10 -10.31
CA GLY A 127 1.14 11.57 -11.68
C GLY A 127 1.18 13.10 -11.85
N THR A 128 1.04 13.87 -10.78
CA THR A 128 0.89 15.33 -10.83
C THR A 128 2.00 16.01 -10.02
N PRO A 129 2.68 17.05 -10.55
CA PRO A 129 3.68 17.79 -9.80
C PRO A 129 3.04 18.58 -8.65
N GLY A 130 3.78 18.75 -7.55
CA GLY A 130 3.32 19.48 -6.37
C GLY A 130 3.99 19.05 -5.09
N GLU A 131 3.60 19.64 -3.98
CA GLU A 131 4.01 19.25 -2.64
C GLU A 131 2.86 18.51 -1.93
N TYR A 132 3.12 17.29 -1.50
CA TYR A 132 2.19 16.40 -0.84
C TYR A 132 2.64 16.18 0.59
N LYS A 133 1.88 16.73 1.53
CA LYS A 133 2.09 16.52 2.98
C LYS A 133 1.23 15.37 3.43
N TRP A 134 1.86 14.33 3.96
CA TRP A 134 1.16 13.18 4.50
C TRP A 134 1.32 13.07 6.01
N VAL A 135 0.36 12.48 6.64
CA VAL A 135 0.28 12.25 8.09
C VAL A 135 -0.34 10.89 8.36
N ASP A 136 -0.16 10.41 9.58
CA ASP A 136 -0.95 9.29 10.10
C ASP A 136 -2.33 9.77 10.56
N ALA A 137 -3.39 9.27 9.93
CA ALA A 137 -4.77 9.56 10.33
C ALA A 137 -5.19 8.84 11.63
N ASN A 138 -4.44 7.80 12.05
CA ASN A 138 -4.71 7.03 13.26
C ASN A 138 -4.14 7.70 14.53
N GLY A 139 -3.50 8.87 14.38
CA GLY A 139 -3.18 9.77 15.49
C GLY A 139 -1.77 9.67 16.04
N SER A 140 -0.84 8.95 15.39
CA SER A 140 0.58 9.05 15.71
C SER A 140 1.18 10.39 15.21
N ARG A 141 2.44 10.65 15.54
CA ARG A 141 3.17 11.84 15.05
C ARG A 141 3.88 11.61 13.71
N VAL A 142 3.73 10.43 13.15
CA VAL A 142 4.34 10.05 11.88
C VAL A 142 3.81 10.94 10.76
N SER A 143 4.72 11.61 10.04
CA SER A 143 4.37 12.52 8.94
C SER A 143 5.57 12.76 8.03
N GLY A 144 5.32 13.32 6.84
CA GLY A 144 6.40 13.69 5.93
C GLY A 144 5.93 14.49 4.72
N ILE A 145 6.84 14.77 3.81
CA ILE A 145 6.61 15.59 2.63
C ILE A 145 7.20 14.92 1.40
N ILE A 146 6.40 14.81 0.34
CA ILE A 146 6.85 14.39 -0.99
C ILE A 146 6.78 15.60 -1.93
N SER A 147 7.91 15.99 -2.49
CA SER A 147 8.01 17.05 -3.51
C SER A 147 8.12 16.41 -4.89
N VAL A 148 7.09 16.55 -5.71
CA VAL A 148 7.00 15.98 -7.06
C VAL A 148 7.30 17.06 -8.08
N ARG A 149 8.29 16.84 -8.95
CA ARG A 149 8.68 17.75 -10.02
C ARG A 149 8.41 17.16 -11.40
N SER A 150 8.00 18.00 -12.34
CA SER A 150 7.98 17.66 -13.77
C SER A 150 9.31 18.02 -14.43
N LEU A 151 9.64 17.29 -15.47
CA LEU A 151 10.68 17.65 -16.43
C LEU A 151 10.06 18.04 -17.76
N ASP A 152 10.76 18.85 -18.56
CA ASP A 152 10.36 19.12 -19.95
C ASP A 152 10.70 17.90 -20.81
N LEU A 153 9.68 17.13 -21.18
CA LEU A 153 9.83 15.91 -21.96
C LEU A 153 10.09 16.17 -23.46
N ASN A 154 10.01 17.43 -23.92
CA ASN A 154 10.45 17.81 -25.27
C ASN A 154 11.97 17.93 -25.35
N ASP A 155 12.65 18.11 -24.22
CA ASP A 155 14.11 18.04 -24.12
C ASP A 155 14.55 16.57 -24.01
N SER A 156 15.37 16.13 -24.98
CA SER A 156 15.79 14.72 -25.07
C SER A 156 16.63 14.26 -23.87
N GLU A 157 17.43 15.13 -23.28
CA GLU A 157 18.24 14.79 -22.09
C GLU A 157 17.38 14.71 -20.82
N GLN A 158 16.41 15.60 -20.67
CA GLN A 158 15.46 15.53 -19.57
C GLN A 158 14.54 14.30 -19.70
N CYS A 159 14.11 13.96 -20.91
CA CYS A 159 13.34 12.74 -21.17
C CYS A 159 14.11 11.47 -20.79
N LYS A 160 15.40 11.36 -21.16
CA LYS A 160 16.26 10.24 -20.73
C LYS A 160 16.41 10.18 -19.21
N LYS A 161 16.62 11.33 -18.56
CA LYS A 161 16.70 11.42 -17.09
C LYS A 161 15.41 10.96 -16.43
N TRP A 162 14.26 11.36 -16.96
CA TRP A 162 12.95 10.96 -16.47
C TRP A 162 12.75 9.44 -16.61
N LEU A 163 13.01 8.86 -17.80
CA LEU A 163 12.90 7.40 -18.03
C LEU A 163 13.80 6.60 -17.07
N ALA A 164 15.03 7.06 -16.85
CA ALA A 164 15.93 6.43 -15.89
C ALA A 164 15.45 6.54 -14.44
N ALA A 165 14.72 7.61 -14.09
CA ALA A 165 14.15 7.81 -12.77
C ALA A 165 12.92 6.93 -12.53
N LEU A 166 12.09 6.68 -13.56
CA LEU A 166 10.89 5.84 -13.42
C LEU A 166 11.20 4.40 -12.98
N SER A 167 12.38 3.89 -13.32
CA SER A 167 12.81 2.55 -12.88
C SER A 167 13.25 2.49 -11.42
N LYS A 168 13.32 3.64 -10.74
CA LYS A 168 13.77 3.77 -9.34
C LYS A 168 12.62 4.26 -8.50
N GLY A 169 12.23 3.47 -7.51
CA GLY A 169 11.31 3.92 -6.47
C GLY A 169 12.04 4.66 -5.34
N THR A 170 11.31 5.44 -4.58
CA THR A 170 11.79 6.08 -3.36
C THR A 170 11.24 5.35 -2.16
N LEU A 171 12.12 4.84 -1.30
CA LEU A 171 11.75 4.14 -0.07
C LEU A 171 11.73 5.11 1.10
N ILE A 172 10.67 5.07 1.87
CA ILE A 172 10.53 5.74 3.17
C ILE A 172 10.32 4.65 4.21
N LEU A 173 11.22 4.57 5.18
CA LEU A 173 11.14 3.64 6.29
C LEU A 173 10.42 4.27 7.48
N ILE A 174 9.58 3.50 8.15
CA ILE A 174 8.84 3.93 9.33
C ILE A 174 9.14 2.94 10.46
N GLN A 175 9.79 3.46 11.52
CA GLN A 175 10.20 2.71 12.70
C GLN A 175 9.67 3.43 13.96
N GLY A 176 8.59 2.94 14.55
CA GLY A 176 7.90 3.63 15.63
C GLY A 176 7.36 4.99 15.15
N GLU A 177 7.85 6.07 15.76
CA GLU A 177 7.55 7.45 15.36
C GLU A 177 8.63 8.06 14.43
N HIS A 178 9.67 7.31 14.08
CA HIS A 178 10.75 7.77 13.21
C HIS A 178 10.44 7.49 11.74
N VAL A 179 10.69 8.47 10.88
CA VAL A 179 10.49 8.41 9.43
C VAL A 179 11.80 8.76 8.73
N ASP A 180 12.27 7.92 7.83
CA ASP A 180 13.49 8.15 7.07
C ASP A 180 13.31 7.81 5.57
N PRO A 181 13.47 8.80 4.67
CA PRO A 181 13.55 10.23 4.92
C PRO A 181 12.19 10.88 5.23
N GLU A 182 12.16 11.91 6.09
CA GLU A 182 10.95 12.71 6.33
C GLU A 182 10.53 13.54 5.10
N ARG A 183 11.48 13.86 4.22
CA ARG A 183 11.24 14.58 2.97
C ARG A 183 11.90 13.85 1.82
N ALA A 184 11.12 13.61 0.76
CA ALA A 184 11.60 13.02 -0.49
C ALA A 184 11.31 13.93 -1.68
N GLU A 185 12.25 13.98 -2.64
CA GLU A 185 12.06 14.63 -3.93
C GLU A 185 12.03 13.58 -5.03
N ILE A 186 10.99 13.62 -5.84
CA ILE A 186 10.77 12.67 -6.94
C ILE A 186 10.33 13.39 -8.21
N LEU A 187 10.31 12.66 -9.32
CA LEU A 187 9.75 13.11 -10.59
C LEU A 187 8.35 12.51 -10.81
N THR A 188 7.52 13.20 -11.60
CA THR A 188 6.22 12.67 -12.02
C THR A 188 6.34 11.27 -12.62
N GLY A 189 5.45 10.36 -12.22
CA GLY A 189 5.47 8.95 -12.60
C GLY A 189 6.27 8.03 -11.67
N GLN A 190 7.13 8.58 -10.79
CA GLN A 190 7.85 7.75 -9.83
C GLN A 190 6.93 7.28 -8.69
N THR A 191 7.26 6.11 -8.16
CA THR A 191 6.56 5.49 -7.04
C THR A 191 7.32 5.73 -5.73
N VAL A 192 6.59 6.09 -4.69
CA VAL A 192 7.09 6.09 -3.31
C VAL A 192 6.58 4.85 -2.59
N PHE A 193 7.43 4.24 -1.79
CA PHE A 193 7.18 3.06 -0.98
C PHE A 193 7.31 3.45 0.49
N TRP A 194 6.24 3.35 1.26
CA TRP A 194 6.27 3.49 2.72
C TRP A 194 6.31 2.10 3.34
N ALA A 195 7.46 1.70 3.81
CA ALA A 195 7.65 0.41 4.48
C ALA A 195 7.60 0.57 6.00
N VAL A 196 6.72 -0.19 6.63
CA VAL A 196 6.54 -0.19 8.07
C VAL A 196 7.34 -1.33 8.67
N GLU A 197 8.39 -1.00 9.41
CA GLU A 197 9.20 -2.00 10.13
C GLU A 197 8.69 -2.21 11.55
N GLU A 198 8.26 -1.13 12.20
CA GLU A 198 7.71 -1.17 13.55
C GLU A 198 6.71 -0.03 13.73
N ALA A 199 5.44 -0.35 13.94
CA ALA A 199 4.39 0.62 14.27
C ALA A 199 3.17 -0.08 14.84
N SER A 200 2.33 0.69 15.54
CA SER A 200 1.09 0.22 16.20
C SER A 200 -0.18 0.43 15.35
N GLY A 201 -0.03 0.42 14.02
CA GLY A 201 -1.15 0.64 13.09
C GLY A 201 -1.23 2.07 12.61
N ILE A 202 -0.49 2.38 11.54
CA ILE A 202 -0.44 3.70 10.92
C ILE A 202 -1.14 3.71 9.55
N SER A 203 -1.61 4.88 9.14
CA SER A 203 -2.06 5.16 7.79
C SER A 203 -1.19 6.23 7.13
N ILE A 204 -1.05 6.16 5.81
CA ILE A 204 -0.40 7.19 5.01
C ILE A 204 -1.50 7.97 4.31
N THR A 205 -1.77 9.18 4.81
CA THR A 205 -2.95 9.94 4.40
C THR A 205 -2.57 11.39 4.09
N ASP A 206 -3.07 11.92 3.00
CA ASP A 206 -2.90 13.35 2.67
C ASP A 206 -3.45 14.23 3.80
N SER A 207 -2.64 15.13 4.31
CA SER A 207 -3.01 16.02 5.41
C SER A 207 -4.25 16.88 5.13
N ARG A 208 -4.58 17.10 3.84
CA ARG A 208 -5.78 17.85 3.42
C ARG A 208 -7.05 17.06 3.69
N LEU A 209 -7.03 15.74 3.56
CA LEU A 209 -8.19 14.88 3.84
C LEU A 209 -8.58 14.96 5.31
N ILE A 210 -7.58 14.91 6.20
CA ILE A 210 -7.82 14.99 7.66
C ILE A 210 -8.45 16.33 8.07
N ARG A 211 -8.05 17.44 7.43
CA ARG A 211 -8.64 18.75 7.67
C ARG A 211 -10.10 18.83 7.20
N MET A 212 -10.42 18.20 6.07
CA MET A 212 -11.77 18.15 5.54
C MET A 212 -12.71 17.31 6.41
N GLU A 213 -12.25 16.21 6.95
CA GLU A 213 -13.01 15.37 7.89
C GLU A 213 -13.39 16.16 9.15
N LYS A 214 -12.42 16.85 9.78
CA LYS A 214 -12.65 17.69 10.98
C LYS A 214 -13.58 18.90 10.77
N THR A 215 -13.79 19.33 9.53
CA THR A 215 -14.69 20.47 9.21
C THR A 215 -16.14 20.01 8.99
N ARG A 216 -16.37 18.71 8.87
CA ARG A 216 -17.72 18.10 8.69
C ARG A 216 -18.36 17.59 9.97
N GLU A 217 -17.59 17.53 11.06
CA GLU A 217 -18.07 17.27 12.43
C GLU A 217 -18.50 18.58 13.12
#